data_363ff51e9ae862cde4e1a289969e5cf0
#
_entry.id   363ff51e9ae862cde4e1a289969e5cf0
#
_cell.length_a   1.000
_cell.length_b   1.000
_cell.length_c   1.000
_cell.angle_alpha   90.00
_cell.angle_beta   90.00
_cell.angle_gamma   90.00
#
_symmetry.space_group_name_H-M   'P 1'
#
loop_
_entity.id
_entity.type
_entity.pdbx_description
1 polymer ?
#
loop_
_entity_poly.entity_id
_entity_poly.type
_entity_poly.pdbx_seq_one_letter_code
_entity_poly.pdbx_strand_id
1 'polypeptide(L)'
;MKKNVLISVFVIFFSFFLNAQAKKSDFHLEVSQIFGLKDGMQNEFVYQFVENENAYKKLSQLDWEMKKLFYLGGKIDFRYRNFSFNFLGAGFLPQKSGTMTDSDWFGIASGFSEKTHLSKSENELSEGFFLDTSAGYRLNFSDFLSIKANFGFEYNYYFFMASNGYAWYGNSSTPYYSENAIFHPKSGKKEISLERINYSVYFLVNSEFHITRYFEVNPFFKVAPFSFFKEIDHHILREIFWYDSGNSFFSENQFGIEIIAKPLKKISFCFEYSYTFNIRYKGEIAANAEGEEKPFVLQKGIKSAFEQKMHNFSIGAKWSIF
;
A
#
# COMPACT_ATOMS: atom_id res chain seq x y z
N MET A 1 -8.48 25.06 -9.10
CA MET A 1 -7.99 24.82 -10.47
C MET A 1 -7.65 23.37 -10.82
N LYS A 2 -7.39 22.47 -9.86
CA LYS A 2 -6.93 21.08 -10.16
C LYS A 2 -8.02 20.08 -10.60
N LYS A 3 -9.29 20.30 -10.26
CA LYS A 3 -10.40 19.37 -10.63
C LYS A 3 -10.76 19.38 -12.12
N ASN A 4 -10.60 20.52 -12.79
CA ASN A 4 -11.03 20.66 -14.20
C ASN A 4 -10.04 20.07 -15.20
N VAL A 5 -8.77 19.92 -14.84
CA VAL A 5 -7.73 19.34 -15.71
C VAL A 5 -7.93 17.84 -15.90
N LEU A 6 -8.29 17.12 -14.82
CA LEU A 6 -8.52 15.67 -14.88
C LEU A 6 -9.73 15.31 -15.75
N ILE A 7 -10.81 16.08 -15.63
CA ILE A 7 -12.03 15.92 -16.44
C ILE A 7 -11.74 16.21 -17.92
N SER A 8 -10.95 17.24 -18.22
CA SER A 8 -10.59 17.60 -19.60
C SER A 8 -9.71 16.54 -20.26
N VAL A 9 -8.75 15.94 -19.55
CA VAL A 9 -7.93 14.84 -20.06
C VAL A 9 -8.80 13.62 -20.34
N PHE A 10 -9.75 13.30 -19.47
CA PHE A 10 -10.65 12.17 -19.63
C PHE A 10 -11.60 12.38 -20.85
N VAL A 11 -12.12 13.58 -21.04
CA VAL A 11 -12.99 13.93 -22.17
C VAL A 11 -12.22 13.92 -23.50
N ILE A 12 -10.99 14.40 -23.54
CA ILE A 12 -10.13 14.39 -24.74
C ILE A 12 -9.77 12.95 -25.11
N PHE A 13 -9.40 12.12 -24.13
CA PHE A 13 -9.10 10.70 -24.36
C PHE A 13 -10.33 9.95 -24.89
N PHE A 14 -11.50 10.19 -24.31
CA PHE A 14 -12.76 9.57 -24.75
C PHE A 14 -13.20 10.05 -26.15
N SER A 15 -12.95 11.29 -26.51
CA SER A 15 -13.27 11.88 -27.83
C SER A 15 -12.41 11.30 -28.95
N PHE A 16 -11.15 10.97 -28.68
CA PHE A 16 -10.27 10.31 -29.65
C PHE A 16 -10.76 8.89 -29.99
N PHE A 17 -11.36 8.17 -29.05
CA PHE A 17 -11.87 6.82 -29.28
C PHE A 17 -13.21 6.78 -30.01
N LEU A 18 -14.04 7.82 -29.87
CA LEU A 18 -15.34 7.89 -30.55
C LEU A 18 -15.23 8.12 -32.08
N ASN A 19 -14.09 8.65 -32.54
CA ASN A 19 -13.85 8.94 -33.96
C ASN A 19 -13.08 7.84 -34.72
N ALA A 20 -12.63 6.78 -34.04
CA ALA A 20 -11.96 5.67 -34.69
C ALA A 20 -13.00 4.79 -35.38
N GLN A 21 -13.05 4.76 -36.72
CA GLN A 21 -13.82 3.79 -37.53
C GLN A 21 -13.21 2.37 -37.44
N ALA A 22 -13.00 1.87 -36.21
CA ALA A 22 -12.51 0.52 -36.00
C ALA A 22 -13.67 -0.48 -36.16
N LYS A 23 -13.39 -1.63 -36.76
CA LYS A 23 -14.37 -2.72 -36.79
C LYS A 23 -14.72 -3.10 -35.35
N LYS A 24 -16.01 -3.26 -35.06
CA LYS A 24 -16.54 -3.59 -33.72
C LYS A 24 -15.84 -4.82 -33.06
N SER A 25 -15.26 -5.71 -33.87
CA SER A 25 -14.48 -6.88 -33.41
C SER A 25 -13.12 -6.56 -32.78
N ASP A 26 -12.58 -5.35 -33.00
CA ASP A 26 -11.25 -4.97 -32.49
C ASP A 26 -11.30 -4.36 -31.09
N PHE A 27 -12.51 -4.02 -30.60
CA PHE A 27 -12.72 -3.41 -29.31
C PHE A 27 -13.31 -4.40 -28.31
N HIS A 28 -12.76 -4.39 -27.10
CA HIS A 28 -13.33 -5.07 -25.95
C HIS A 28 -13.37 -4.08 -24.79
N LEU A 29 -14.51 -4.00 -24.15
CA LEU A 29 -14.71 -3.25 -22.91
C LEU A 29 -15.32 -4.17 -21.88
N GLU A 30 -14.63 -4.35 -20.79
CA GLU A 30 -15.11 -5.09 -19.63
C GLU A 30 -15.21 -4.15 -18.43
N VAL A 31 -16.27 -4.26 -17.68
CA VAL A 31 -16.47 -3.58 -16.39
C VAL A 31 -16.63 -4.63 -15.33
N SER A 32 -15.93 -4.47 -14.24
CA SER A 32 -15.96 -5.43 -13.14
C SER A 32 -16.34 -4.75 -11.83
N GLN A 33 -17.11 -5.44 -11.02
CA GLN A 33 -17.25 -5.15 -9.60
C GLN A 33 -16.33 -6.11 -8.84
N ILE A 34 -15.59 -5.58 -7.88
CA ILE A 34 -14.58 -6.34 -7.12
C ILE A 34 -14.87 -6.18 -5.65
N PHE A 35 -14.84 -7.29 -4.92
CA PHE A 35 -14.78 -7.35 -3.48
C PHE A 35 -13.49 -8.05 -3.07
N GLY A 36 -12.78 -7.51 -2.09
CA GLY A 36 -11.51 -8.08 -1.68
C GLY A 36 -11.14 -7.85 -0.24
N LEU A 37 -10.00 -8.43 0.10
CA LEU A 37 -9.43 -8.46 1.42
C LEU A 37 -7.92 -8.27 1.29
N LYS A 38 -7.35 -7.26 1.96
CA LYS A 38 -5.90 -7.16 2.19
C LYS A 38 -5.58 -7.62 3.63
N ASP A 39 -4.48 -8.37 3.78
CA ASP A 39 -4.01 -8.88 5.07
C ASP A 39 -2.48 -8.82 5.11
N GLY A 40 -1.92 -8.22 6.16
CA GLY A 40 -0.47 -8.10 6.26
C GLY A 40 -0.01 -7.11 7.33
N MET A 41 1.10 -6.46 7.04
CA MET A 41 1.75 -5.53 7.96
C MET A 41 2.50 -4.44 7.19
N GLN A 42 2.45 -3.25 7.74
CA GLN A 42 3.30 -2.12 7.36
C GLN A 42 4.15 -1.72 8.55
N ASN A 43 5.43 -1.55 8.31
CA ASN A 43 6.40 -1.23 9.35
C ASN A 43 7.07 0.10 9.02
N GLU A 44 7.09 0.96 10.00
CA GLU A 44 7.86 2.19 10.04
C GLU A 44 9.07 2.00 10.94
N PHE A 45 10.21 2.56 10.55
CA PHE A 45 11.45 2.48 11.32
C PHE A 45 12.08 3.85 11.42
N VAL A 46 12.58 4.17 12.61
CA VAL A 46 13.38 5.36 12.85
C VAL A 46 14.78 4.93 13.27
N TYR A 47 15.79 5.56 12.68
CA TYR A 47 17.20 5.30 12.94
C TYR A 47 17.88 6.58 13.35
N GLN A 48 18.76 6.49 14.35
CA GLN A 48 19.63 7.58 14.79
C GLN A 48 21.07 7.31 14.36
N PHE A 49 21.75 8.33 13.87
CA PHE A 49 23.19 8.28 13.61
C PHE A 49 23.96 8.36 14.92
N VAL A 50 24.87 7.43 15.12
CA VAL A 50 25.74 7.33 16.31
C VAL A 50 27.16 7.65 15.86
N GLU A 51 27.65 8.85 16.20
CA GLU A 51 28.90 9.41 15.70
C GLU A 51 30.12 8.54 16.01
N ASN A 52 30.26 8.06 17.25
CA ASN A 52 31.36 7.22 17.69
C ASN A 52 31.45 5.85 16.99
N GLU A 53 30.36 5.36 16.41
CA GLU A 53 30.29 4.13 15.65
C GLU A 53 30.23 4.36 14.12
N ASN A 54 30.05 5.61 13.71
CA ASN A 54 29.81 6.00 12.31
C ASN A 54 28.70 5.17 11.64
N ALA A 55 27.61 4.91 12.37
CA ALA A 55 26.54 4.01 11.94
C ALA A 55 25.16 4.51 12.38
N TYR A 56 24.14 4.11 11.63
CA TYR A 56 22.75 4.28 12.03
C TYR A 56 22.28 3.10 12.87
N LYS A 57 21.76 3.37 14.05
CA LYS A 57 21.14 2.38 14.96
C LYS A 57 19.64 2.58 14.96
N LYS A 58 18.89 1.50 15.12
CA LYS A 58 17.44 1.54 15.23
C LYS A 58 17.03 2.23 16.54
N LEU A 59 16.24 3.29 16.42
CA LEU A 59 15.72 4.08 17.53
C LEU A 59 14.27 3.71 17.85
N SER A 60 13.44 3.57 16.83
CA SER A 60 12.02 3.21 16.97
C SER A 60 11.55 2.32 15.84
N GLN A 61 10.47 1.59 16.10
CA GLN A 61 9.76 0.78 15.11
C GLN A 61 8.27 0.75 15.46
N LEU A 62 7.45 1.18 14.52
CA LEU A 62 6.00 1.06 14.59
C LEU A 62 5.53 -0.03 13.62
N ASP A 63 4.83 -1.01 14.15
CA ASP A 63 4.27 -2.13 13.40
C ASP A 63 2.75 -1.97 13.32
N TRP A 64 2.24 -1.67 12.14
CA TRP A 64 0.82 -1.48 11.86
C TRP A 64 0.26 -2.74 11.23
N GLU A 65 -0.48 -3.55 11.98
CA GLU A 65 -1.18 -4.70 11.43
C GLU A 65 -2.32 -4.24 10.52
N MET A 66 -2.40 -4.85 9.36
CA MET A 66 -3.45 -4.62 8.35
C MET A 66 -4.26 -5.91 8.18
N LYS A 67 -4.90 -6.36 9.28
CA LYS A 67 -5.63 -7.62 9.30
C LYS A 67 -7.02 -7.47 8.71
N LYS A 68 -7.31 -8.32 7.71
CA LYS A 68 -8.66 -8.48 7.12
C LYS A 68 -9.27 -7.18 6.64
N LEU A 69 -8.50 -6.33 5.97
CA LEU A 69 -8.98 -5.06 5.42
C LEU A 69 -9.85 -5.30 4.20
N PHE A 70 -11.17 -5.34 4.42
CA PHE A 70 -12.16 -5.50 3.35
C PHE A 70 -12.28 -4.22 2.53
N TYR A 71 -12.40 -4.40 1.21
CA TYR A 71 -12.61 -3.31 0.28
C TYR A 71 -13.64 -3.68 -0.80
N LEU A 72 -14.24 -2.65 -1.38
CA LEU A 72 -15.15 -2.74 -2.52
C LEU A 72 -14.66 -1.80 -3.60
N GLY A 73 -14.67 -2.27 -4.84
CA GLY A 73 -14.17 -1.48 -5.96
C GLY A 73 -14.76 -1.84 -7.31
N GLY A 74 -14.28 -1.12 -8.31
CA GLY A 74 -14.60 -1.35 -9.70
C GLY A 74 -13.36 -1.33 -10.56
N LYS A 75 -13.38 -2.13 -11.62
CA LYS A 75 -12.32 -2.19 -12.62
C LYS A 75 -12.90 -2.00 -14.01
N ILE A 76 -12.20 -1.27 -14.85
CA ILE A 76 -12.47 -1.08 -16.26
C ILE A 76 -11.28 -1.62 -17.03
N ASP A 77 -11.52 -2.60 -17.89
CA ASP A 77 -10.53 -3.16 -18.80
C ASP A 77 -10.94 -2.80 -20.23
N PHE A 78 -10.13 -1.99 -20.87
CA PHE A 78 -10.29 -1.63 -22.27
C PHE A 78 -9.20 -2.29 -23.11
N ARG A 79 -9.58 -2.88 -24.24
CA ARG A 79 -8.64 -3.47 -25.20
C ARG A 79 -9.01 -3.04 -26.63
N TYR A 80 -7.97 -2.62 -27.35
CA TYR A 80 -8.04 -2.38 -28.79
C TYR A 80 -6.93 -3.17 -29.48
N ARG A 81 -7.31 -4.21 -30.19
CA ARG A 81 -6.35 -5.20 -30.76
C ARG A 81 -5.46 -5.76 -29.66
N ASN A 82 -4.14 -5.50 -29.75
CA ASN A 82 -3.14 -5.95 -28.79
C ASN A 82 -2.87 -4.94 -27.67
N PHE A 83 -3.36 -3.71 -27.79
CA PHE A 83 -3.23 -2.69 -26.75
C PHE A 83 -4.32 -2.83 -25.69
N SER A 84 -3.94 -2.62 -24.46
CA SER A 84 -4.88 -2.62 -23.33
C SER A 84 -4.65 -1.43 -22.42
N PHE A 85 -5.73 -0.99 -21.81
CA PHE A 85 -5.72 -0.01 -20.73
C PHE A 85 -6.60 -0.56 -19.62
N ASN A 86 -6.11 -0.50 -18.38
CA ASN A 86 -6.84 -0.94 -17.20
C ASN A 86 -6.90 0.20 -16.19
N PHE A 87 -8.02 0.30 -15.51
CA PHE A 87 -8.23 1.20 -14.39
C PHE A 87 -8.97 0.45 -13.29
N LEU A 88 -8.45 0.49 -12.07
CA LEU A 88 -9.04 -0.07 -10.86
C LEU A 88 -9.10 1.02 -9.81
N GLY A 89 -10.25 1.18 -9.18
CA GLY A 89 -10.44 2.01 -8.01
C GLY A 89 -11.22 1.26 -6.95
N ALA A 90 -10.75 1.30 -5.70
CA ALA A 90 -11.43 0.65 -4.59
C ALA A 90 -11.29 1.43 -3.29
N GLY A 91 -12.33 1.40 -2.46
CA GLY A 91 -12.37 1.97 -1.12
C GLY A 91 -12.42 0.87 -0.06
N PHE A 92 -11.69 1.05 1.03
CA PHE A 92 -11.76 0.18 2.19
C PHE A 92 -12.96 0.53 3.06
N LEU A 93 -13.51 -0.47 3.72
CA LEU A 93 -14.52 -0.27 4.77
C LEU A 93 -13.79 0.13 6.06
N PRO A 94 -14.29 1.15 6.82
CA PRO A 94 -13.78 1.43 8.16
C PRO A 94 -13.92 0.20 9.06
N GLN A 95 -12.82 -0.23 9.70
CA GLN A 95 -12.81 -1.49 10.43
C GLN A 95 -11.60 -1.65 11.34
N LYS A 96 -11.73 -2.46 12.38
CA LYS A 96 -10.57 -2.90 13.17
C LYS A 96 -9.61 -3.70 12.29
N SER A 97 -8.31 -3.41 12.42
CA SER A 97 -7.25 -3.97 11.57
C SER A 97 -6.13 -4.66 12.36
N GLY A 98 -6.42 -5.09 13.59
CA GLY A 98 -5.46 -5.78 14.45
C GLY A 98 -4.85 -4.86 15.50
N THR A 99 -3.53 -4.89 15.65
CA THR A 99 -2.79 -4.09 16.63
C THR A 99 -1.78 -3.17 15.98
N MET A 100 -1.56 -2.03 16.60
CA MET A 100 -0.37 -1.21 16.41
C MET A 100 0.59 -1.49 17.56
N THR A 101 1.86 -1.76 17.25
CA THR A 101 2.92 -1.96 18.24
C THR A 101 4.00 -0.91 18.00
N ASP A 102 4.27 -0.10 19.02
CA ASP A 102 5.35 0.88 19.03
C ASP A 102 6.45 0.39 19.96
N SER A 103 7.68 0.33 19.45
CA SER A 103 8.85 -0.22 20.13
C SER A 103 10.02 0.73 20.02
N ASP A 104 10.62 1.13 21.16
CA ASP A 104 11.73 2.07 21.18
C ASP A 104 12.99 1.51 21.84
N TRP A 105 14.15 1.95 21.33
CA TRP A 105 15.49 1.61 21.79
C TRP A 105 16.25 2.88 22.18
N PHE A 106 15.82 3.57 23.25
CA PHE A 106 16.43 4.83 23.69
C PHE A 106 17.69 4.68 24.54
N GLY A 107 18.21 3.48 24.66
CA GLY A 107 19.36 3.17 25.52
C GLY A 107 20.70 3.51 24.90
N ILE A 108 21.18 4.76 25.06
CA ILE A 108 22.55 5.14 24.65
C ILE A 108 23.59 4.27 25.39
N ALA A 109 23.39 3.98 26.68
CA ALA A 109 24.29 3.16 27.49
C ALA A 109 24.39 1.70 27.00
N SER A 110 23.32 1.16 26.38
CA SER A 110 23.32 -0.18 25.79
C SER A 110 23.67 -0.19 24.30
N GLY A 111 24.07 0.96 23.71
CA GLY A 111 24.33 1.09 22.28
C GLY A 111 23.07 0.86 21.43
N PHE A 112 21.89 1.17 21.95
CA PHE A 112 20.58 0.96 21.31
C PHE A 112 20.27 -0.54 21.02
N SER A 113 20.85 -1.46 21.76
CA SER A 113 20.68 -2.90 21.56
C SER A 113 19.43 -3.46 22.24
N GLU A 114 18.96 -2.81 23.34
CA GLU A 114 17.84 -3.28 24.13
C GLU A 114 16.60 -2.39 23.94
N LYS A 115 15.44 -3.03 23.83
CA LYS A 115 14.15 -2.35 23.76
C LYS A 115 13.83 -1.77 25.14
N THR A 116 13.69 -0.45 25.22
CA THR A 116 13.41 0.27 26.46
C THR A 116 11.93 0.58 26.64
N HIS A 117 11.19 0.77 25.54
CA HIS A 117 9.76 1.08 25.56
C HIS A 117 9.00 0.13 24.68
N LEU A 118 7.81 -0.24 25.10
CA LEU A 118 6.86 -1.04 24.31
C LEU A 118 5.45 -0.51 24.56
N SER A 119 4.76 -0.14 23.50
CA SER A 119 3.34 0.20 23.52
C SER A 119 2.59 -0.70 22.56
N LYS A 120 1.38 -1.12 22.95
CA LYS A 120 0.45 -1.86 22.09
C LYS A 120 -0.93 -1.25 22.19
N SER A 121 -1.58 -1.09 21.05
CA SER A 121 -2.89 -0.47 20.92
C SER A 121 -3.74 -1.21 19.91
N GLU A 122 -5.06 -1.17 20.06
CA GLU A 122 -5.97 -1.59 19.01
C GLU A 122 -5.78 -0.68 17.80
N ASN A 123 -5.67 -1.26 16.61
CA ASN A 123 -5.56 -0.54 15.35
C ASN A 123 -6.88 -0.58 14.58
N GLU A 124 -7.31 0.56 14.06
CA GLU A 124 -8.49 0.70 13.22
C GLU A 124 -8.13 1.46 11.96
N LEU A 125 -8.51 0.91 10.80
CA LEU A 125 -8.54 1.65 9.55
C LEU A 125 -9.82 2.50 9.53
N SER A 126 -9.67 3.81 9.65
CA SER A 126 -10.79 4.76 9.61
C SER A 126 -11.16 5.15 8.19
N GLU A 127 -10.16 5.32 7.32
CA GLU A 127 -10.34 5.65 5.90
C GLU A 127 -9.25 4.98 5.07
N GLY A 128 -9.57 4.67 3.82
CA GLY A 128 -8.56 4.19 2.89
C GLY A 128 -9.13 3.92 1.51
N PHE A 129 -8.29 4.09 0.50
CA PHE A 129 -8.62 3.74 -0.88
C PHE A 129 -7.33 3.47 -1.67
N PHE A 130 -7.49 2.81 -2.80
CA PHE A 130 -6.41 2.65 -3.74
C PHE A 130 -6.89 2.81 -5.19
N LEU A 131 -5.98 3.26 -6.03
CA LEU A 131 -6.15 3.41 -7.45
C LEU A 131 -5.00 2.70 -8.16
N ASP A 132 -5.30 2.00 -9.22
CA ASP A 132 -4.33 1.37 -10.10
C ASP A 132 -4.71 1.66 -11.56
N THR A 133 -3.74 2.04 -12.36
CA THR A 133 -3.94 2.26 -13.79
C THR A 133 -2.75 1.74 -14.57
N SER A 134 -3.01 1.07 -15.69
CA SER A 134 -1.94 0.58 -16.55
C SER A 134 -2.32 0.56 -18.01
N ALA A 135 -1.30 0.69 -18.85
CA ALA A 135 -1.38 0.46 -20.28
C ALA A 135 -0.42 -0.66 -20.68
N GLY A 136 -0.82 -1.49 -21.61
CA GLY A 136 -0.02 -2.66 -21.98
C GLY A 136 -0.21 -3.12 -23.40
N TYR A 137 0.65 -4.07 -23.75
CA TYR A 137 0.65 -4.74 -25.05
C TYR A 137 0.63 -6.24 -24.85
N ARG A 138 -0.26 -6.92 -25.59
CA ARG A 138 -0.47 -8.38 -25.57
C ARG A 138 0.18 -9.02 -26.78
N LEU A 139 0.97 -10.06 -26.53
CA LEU A 139 1.54 -10.94 -27.54
C LEU A 139 0.84 -12.30 -27.47
N ASN A 140 0.22 -12.72 -28.57
CA ASN A 140 -0.41 -14.03 -28.67
C ASN A 140 0.61 -15.00 -29.27
N PHE A 141 1.04 -16.00 -28.51
CA PHE A 141 1.99 -17.02 -28.95
C PHE A 141 1.28 -18.25 -29.53
N SER A 142 0.12 -18.57 -28.97
CA SER A 142 -0.74 -19.68 -29.45
C SER A 142 -2.18 -19.46 -28.95
N ASP A 143 -3.09 -20.34 -29.32
CA ASP A 143 -4.45 -20.34 -28.77
C ASP A 143 -4.50 -20.64 -27.28
N PHE A 144 -3.42 -21.22 -26.73
CA PHE A 144 -3.29 -21.59 -25.33
C PHE A 144 -2.58 -20.51 -24.49
N LEU A 145 -1.67 -19.73 -25.08
CA LEU A 145 -0.79 -18.81 -24.34
C LEU A 145 -0.74 -17.43 -24.98
N SER A 146 -1.02 -16.42 -24.18
CA SER A 146 -0.68 -15.01 -24.45
C SER A 146 0.16 -14.45 -23.31
N ILE A 147 1.02 -13.48 -23.63
CA ILE A 147 1.79 -12.72 -22.64
C ILE A 147 1.43 -11.24 -22.79
N LYS A 148 1.13 -10.60 -21.68
CA LYS A 148 0.79 -9.18 -21.61
C LYS A 148 1.84 -8.46 -20.76
N ALA A 149 2.48 -7.45 -21.35
CA ALA A 149 3.39 -6.55 -20.64
C ALA A 149 2.70 -5.20 -20.44
N ASN A 150 2.71 -4.71 -19.21
CA ASN A 150 2.07 -3.44 -18.84
C ASN A 150 3.07 -2.52 -18.16
N PHE A 151 2.85 -1.22 -18.33
CA PHE A 151 3.42 -0.16 -17.55
C PHE A 151 2.28 0.55 -16.82
N GLY A 152 2.43 0.81 -15.52
CA GLY A 152 1.35 1.34 -14.72
C GLY A 152 1.78 2.20 -13.55
N PHE A 153 0.76 2.72 -12.88
CA PHE A 153 0.86 3.56 -11.70
C PHE A 153 -0.15 3.08 -10.66
N GLU A 154 0.31 2.93 -9.43
CA GLU A 154 -0.52 2.59 -8.26
C GLU A 154 -0.42 3.69 -7.22
N TYR A 155 -1.54 3.99 -6.57
CA TYR A 155 -1.67 4.93 -5.47
C TYR A 155 -2.47 4.28 -4.35
N ASN A 156 -1.96 4.29 -3.12
CA ASN A 156 -2.64 3.80 -1.92
C ASN A 156 -2.68 4.91 -0.88
N TYR A 157 -3.82 5.08 -0.25
CA TYR A 157 -4.06 5.97 0.88
C TYR A 157 -4.65 5.18 2.04
N TYR A 158 -4.12 5.42 3.24
CA TYR A 158 -4.61 4.82 4.48
C TYR A 158 -4.61 5.88 5.59
N PHE A 159 -5.66 5.87 6.41
CA PHE A 159 -5.72 6.61 7.65
C PHE A 159 -6.09 5.65 8.79
N PHE A 160 -5.12 5.41 9.67
CA PHE A 160 -5.25 4.54 10.83
C PHE A 160 -5.38 5.34 12.11
N MET A 161 -6.08 4.74 13.09
CA MET A 161 -6.19 5.23 14.45
C MET A 161 -5.85 4.11 15.43
N ALA A 162 -4.82 4.33 16.24
CA ALA A 162 -4.47 3.45 17.35
C ALA A 162 -5.09 3.96 18.65
N SER A 163 -5.73 3.08 19.42
CA SER A 163 -6.45 3.41 20.66
C SER A 163 -6.50 2.22 21.62
N ASN A 164 -7.00 2.46 22.83
CA ASN A 164 -7.28 1.42 23.83
C ASN A 164 -6.10 0.52 24.16
N GLY A 165 -4.92 1.09 24.33
CA GLY A 165 -3.69 0.33 24.51
C GLY A 165 -3.16 0.31 25.93
N TYR A 166 -1.91 -0.09 25.98
CA TYR A 166 -1.06 -0.01 27.16
C TYR A 166 0.38 0.20 26.75
N ALA A 167 1.19 0.72 27.67
CA ALA A 167 2.62 0.87 27.46
C ALA A 167 3.42 0.44 28.69
N TRP A 168 4.63 -0.06 28.42
CA TRP A 168 5.68 -0.28 29.40
C TRP A 168 6.86 0.62 29.05
N TYR A 169 7.23 1.51 29.98
CA TYR A 169 8.33 2.45 29.80
C TYR A 169 9.43 2.14 30.79
N GLY A 170 10.56 1.64 30.28
CA GLY A 170 11.83 1.61 30.97
C GLY A 170 12.52 2.97 30.89
N ASN A 171 13.82 2.98 31.03
CA ASN A 171 14.65 4.18 30.83
C ASN A 171 15.85 3.86 29.95
N SER A 172 16.75 4.82 29.74
CA SER A 172 17.92 4.66 28.86
C SER A 172 18.86 3.49 29.19
N SER A 173 18.75 2.94 30.40
CA SER A 173 19.55 1.77 30.88
C SER A 173 18.68 0.60 31.32
N THR A 174 17.37 0.70 31.27
CA THR A 174 16.42 -0.29 31.80
C THR A 174 15.47 -0.79 30.70
N PRO A 175 15.49 -2.09 30.36
CA PRO A 175 14.57 -2.66 29.40
C PRO A 175 13.09 -2.50 29.83
N TYR A 176 12.16 -2.51 28.87
CA TYR A 176 10.72 -2.38 29.14
C TYR A 176 10.14 -3.52 30.00
N TYR A 177 10.78 -4.67 30.00
CA TYR A 177 10.35 -5.85 30.78
C TYR A 177 10.98 -5.94 32.17
N SER A 178 11.73 -4.95 32.60
CA SER A 178 12.35 -4.96 33.92
C SER A 178 11.34 -4.62 35.02
N GLU A 179 11.64 -5.02 36.26
CA GLU A 179 10.82 -4.69 37.43
C GLU A 179 10.68 -3.17 37.68
N ASN A 180 11.60 -2.37 37.15
CA ASN A 180 11.60 -0.93 37.27
C ASN A 180 10.90 -0.21 36.09
N ALA A 181 10.35 -0.95 35.13
CA ALA A 181 9.57 -0.35 34.06
C ALA A 181 8.19 0.11 34.56
N ILE A 182 7.74 1.25 34.07
CA ILE A 182 6.46 1.84 34.49
C ILE A 182 5.37 1.41 33.52
N PHE A 183 4.31 0.81 34.06
CA PHE A 183 3.12 0.47 33.30
C PHE A 183 2.17 1.66 33.17
N HIS A 184 1.74 1.94 31.95
CA HIS A 184 0.80 2.99 31.61
C HIS A 184 -0.43 2.40 30.89
N PRO A 185 -1.59 2.29 31.58
CA PRO A 185 -2.84 1.93 30.90
C PRO A 185 -3.32 3.11 30.04
N LYS A 186 -3.80 2.80 28.82
CA LYS A 186 -4.27 3.80 27.86
C LYS A 186 -5.71 3.51 27.40
N SER A 187 -6.47 2.79 28.22
CA SER A 187 -7.88 2.45 27.93
C SER A 187 -8.72 3.70 27.68
N GLY A 188 -9.54 3.67 26.65
CA GLY A 188 -10.43 4.78 26.24
C GLY A 188 -9.72 5.97 25.59
N LYS A 189 -8.41 5.90 25.34
CA LYS A 189 -7.64 6.99 24.75
C LYS A 189 -7.27 6.70 23.29
N LYS A 190 -7.35 7.72 22.45
CA LYS A 190 -6.69 7.74 21.14
C LYS A 190 -5.22 8.06 21.38
N GLU A 191 -4.33 7.33 20.74
CA GLU A 191 -2.90 7.41 21.04
C GLU A 191 -2.09 7.95 19.89
N ILE A 192 -2.23 7.31 18.72
CA ILE A 192 -1.49 7.63 17.51
C ILE A 192 -2.46 7.55 16.33
N SER A 193 -2.42 8.55 15.45
CA SER A 193 -3.02 8.42 14.13
C SER A 193 -1.94 8.43 13.06
N LEU A 194 -2.12 7.63 12.02
CA LEU A 194 -1.20 7.54 10.90
C LEU A 194 -1.95 7.81 9.59
N GLU A 195 -1.55 8.87 8.90
CA GLU A 195 -1.90 9.10 7.51
C GLU A 195 -0.75 8.62 6.63
N ARG A 196 -1.04 7.70 5.70
CA ARG A 196 -0.01 7.13 4.82
C ARG A 196 -0.44 7.17 3.37
N ILE A 197 0.47 7.65 2.54
CA ILE A 197 0.36 7.66 1.09
C ILE A 197 1.53 6.87 0.52
N ASN A 198 1.23 5.88 -0.30
CA ASN A 198 2.22 5.17 -1.10
C ASN A 198 1.83 5.28 -2.57
N TYR A 199 2.80 5.55 -3.44
CA TYR A 199 2.60 5.41 -4.86
C TYR A 199 3.80 4.79 -5.54
N SER A 200 3.55 4.06 -6.60
CA SER A 200 4.58 3.40 -7.38
C SER A 200 4.29 3.47 -8.87
N VAL A 201 5.35 3.57 -9.65
CA VAL A 201 5.34 3.33 -11.09
C VAL A 201 5.87 1.92 -11.28
N TYR A 202 5.21 1.10 -12.08
CA TYR A 202 5.55 -0.32 -12.16
C TYR A 202 5.55 -0.87 -13.58
N PHE A 203 6.28 -1.98 -13.76
CA PHE A 203 6.13 -2.92 -14.85
C PHE A 203 5.44 -4.19 -14.35
N LEU A 204 4.50 -4.70 -15.14
CA LEU A 204 3.78 -5.93 -14.84
C LEU A 204 3.84 -6.84 -16.07
N VAL A 205 4.23 -8.08 -15.87
CA VAL A 205 4.13 -9.15 -16.87
C VAL A 205 3.09 -10.15 -16.40
N ASN A 206 2.15 -10.45 -17.25
CA ASN A 206 1.07 -11.38 -17.02
C ASN A 206 1.09 -12.45 -18.13
N SER A 207 1.06 -13.72 -17.77
CA SER A 207 0.94 -14.85 -18.70
C SER A 207 -0.49 -15.36 -18.64
N GLU A 208 -1.21 -15.31 -19.76
CA GLU A 208 -2.61 -15.71 -19.86
C GLU A 208 -2.68 -17.12 -20.47
N PHE A 209 -2.98 -18.11 -19.65
CA PHE A 209 -3.16 -19.51 -20.06
C PHE A 209 -4.65 -19.80 -20.27
N HIS A 210 -5.04 -20.01 -21.52
CA HIS A 210 -6.42 -20.38 -21.92
C HIS A 210 -6.59 -21.91 -21.81
N ILE A 211 -6.87 -22.42 -20.60
CA ILE A 211 -6.94 -23.85 -20.31
C ILE A 211 -8.12 -24.49 -21.05
N THR A 212 -9.25 -23.80 -21.05
CA THR A 212 -10.44 -24.17 -21.86
C THR A 212 -11.15 -22.89 -22.30
N ARG A 213 -12.16 -23.01 -23.15
CA ARG A 213 -13.02 -21.85 -23.50
C ARG A 213 -13.74 -21.20 -22.30
N TYR A 214 -13.79 -21.92 -21.18
CA TYR A 214 -14.48 -21.47 -19.96
C TYR A 214 -13.54 -21.08 -18.81
N PHE A 215 -12.24 -21.35 -18.94
CA PHE A 215 -11.34 -21.24 -17.82
C PHE A 215 -9.95 -20.73 -18.23
N GLU A 216 -9.48 -19.67 -17.56
CA GLU A 216 -8.17 -19.08 -17.75
C GLU A 216 -7.43 -18.98 -16.42
N VAL A 217 -6.10 -19.10 -16.48
CA VAL A 217 -5.20 -18.98 -15.35
C VAL A 217 -4.08 -18.00 -15.73
N ASN A 218 -3.94 -16.93 -14.98
CA ASN A 218 -3.12 -15.78 -15.33
C ASN A 218 -2.14 -15.46 -14.19
N PRO A 219 -1.01 -16.19 -14.07
CA PRO A 219 0.05 -15.77 -13.16
C PRO A 219 0.69 -14.47 -13.62
N PHE A 220 1.09 -13.63 -12.66
CA PHE A 220 1.70 -12.36 -12.96
C PHE A 220 2.82 -12.01 -11.98
N PHE A 221 3.74 -11.15 -12.45
CA PHE A 221 4.77 -10.53 -11.66
C PHE A 221 4.81 -9.02 -11.94
N LYS A 222 4.85 -8.23 -10.87
CA LYS A 222 4.96 -6.77 -10.91
C LYS A 222 6.22 -6.34 -10.17
N VAL A 223 6.98 -5.43 -10.75
CA VAL A 223 8.13 -4.77 -10.14
C VAL A 223 7.99 -3.27 -10.31
N ALA A 224 8.21 -2.50 -9.24
CA ALA A 224 8.19 -1.05 -9.30
C ALA A 224 9.60 -0.48 -9.43
N PRO A 225 9.98 0.05 -10.62
CA PRO A 225 11.24 0.77 -10.78
C PRO A 225 11.32 2.03 -9.93
N PHE A 226 10.18 2.58 -9.51
CA PHE A 226 10.12 3.72 -8.60
C PHE A 226 8.93 3.57 -7.64
N SER A 227 9.21 3.73 -6.34
CA SER A 227 8.22 3.79 -5.28
C SER A 227 8.50 4.96 -4.36
N PHE A 228 7.45 5.55 -3.81
CA PHE A 228 7.50 6.65 -2.86
C PHE A 228 6.51 6.41 -1.73
N PHE A 229 6.91 6.76 -0.50
CA PHE A 229 6.00 6.84 0.63
C PHE A 229 6.06 8.23 1.28
N LYS A 230 4.94 8.60 1.86
CA LYS A 230 4.76 9.77 2.69
C LYS A 230 3.87 9.37 3.86
N GLU A 231 4.28 9.76 5.06
CA GLU A 231 3.55 9.50 6.29
C GLU A 231 3.44 10.76 7.14
N ILE A 232 2.32 10.87 7.85
CA ILE A 232 2.15 11.81 8.95
C ILE A 232 1.69 10.99 10.14
N ASP A 233 2.57 10.83 11.11
CA ASP A 233 2.31 10.18 12.37
C ASP A 233 2.04 11.24 13.45
N HIS A 234 0.84 11.21 14.04
CA HIS A 234 0.43 12.13 15.07
C HIS A 234 0.33 11.41 16.42
N HIS A 235 1.31 11.65 17.30
CA HIS A 235 1.28 11.22 18.68
C HIS A 235 0.32 12.11 19.50
N ILE A 236 -0.96 11.76 19.49
CA ILE A 236 -2.07 12.59 19.99
C ILE A 236 -1.88 13.01 21.47
N LEU A 237 -1.40 12.08 22.32
CA LEU A 237 -1.19 12.36 23.76
C LEU A 237 0.00 13.28 24.04
N ARG A 238 0.89 13.48 23.07
CA ARG A 238 2.07 14.35 23.18
C ARG A 238 1.96 15.61 22.33
N GLU A 239 0.92 15.69 21.47
CA GLU A 239 0.73 16.77 20.49
C GLU A 239 1.94 16.95 19.55
N ILE A 240 2.56 15.83 19.14
CA ILE A 240 3.73 15.83 18.27
C ILE A 240 3.34 15.18 16.96
N PHE A 241 3.68 15.85 15.85
CA PHE A 241 3.55 15.32 14.49
C PHE A 241 4.93 14.96 13.95
N TRP A 242 5.03 13.77 13.38
CA TRP A 242 6.19 13.30 12.62
C TRP A 242 5.80 13.21 11.16
N TYR A 243 6.65 13.70 10.32
CA TYR A 243 6.50 13.63 8.87
C TYR A 243 7.64 12.84 8.28
N ASP A 244 7.31 11.71 7.68
CA ASP A 244 8.25 10.81 7.05
C ASP A 244 8.01 10.74 5.56
N SER A 245 9.08 10.72 4.79
CA SER A 245 8.99 10.51 3.35
C SER A 245 10.25 9.89 2.80
N GLY A 246 10.09 9.09 1.77
CA GLY A 246 11.22 8.48 1.09
C GLY A 246 10.84 7.93 -0.28
N ASN A 247 11.87 7.68 -1.06
CA ASN A 247 11.72 7.04 -2.36
C ASN A 247 12.69 5.85 -2.48
N SER A 248 12.39 4.95 -3.37
CA SER A 248 13.23 3.80 -3.64
C SER A 248 13.09 3.34 -5.08
N PHE A 249 14.14 2.66 -5.55
CA PHE A 249 14.18 2.05 -6.87
C PHE A 249 14.18 0.53 -6.73
N PHE A 250 13.29 -0.14 -7.48
CA PHE A 250 13.17 -1.61 -7.55
C PHE A 250 12.95 -2.30 -6.20
N SER A 251 12.38 -1.58 -5.23
CA SER A 251 12.15 -2.12 -3.88
C SER A 251 10.83 -2.86 -3.74
N GLU A 252 9.79 -2.45 -4.47
CA GLU A 252 8.46 -3.04 -4.38
C GLU A 252 8.28 -4.10 -5.47
N ASN A 253 7.86 -5.28 -5.02
CA ASN A 253 7.61 -6.44 -5.86
C ASN A 253 6.28 -7.06 -5.50
N GLN A 254 5.56 -7.57 -6.50
CA GLN A 254 4.32 -8.31 -6.31
C GLN A 254 4.30 -9.50 -7.25
N PHE A 255 3.86 -10.63 -6.76
CA PHE A 255 3.50 -11.78 -7.59
C PHE A 255 2.11 -12.28 -7.23
N GLY A 256 1.43 -12.85 -8.20
CA GLY A 256 0.07 -13.29 -7.99
C GLY A 256 -0.45 -14.16 -9.12
N ILE A 257 -1.71 -14.53 -8.98
CA ILE A 257 -2.44 -15.35 -9.93
C ILE A 257 -3.88 -14.87 -9.99
N GLU A 258 -4.38 -14.66 -11.20
CA GLU A 258 -5.81 -14.45 -11.47
C GLU A 258 -6.38 -15.70 -12.13
N ILE A 259 -7.52 -16.16 -11.66
CA ILE A 259 -8.28 -17.26 -12.23
C ILE A 259 -9.60 -16.70 -12.75
N ILE A 260 -9.93 -16.96 -14.02
CA ILE A 260 -11.15 -16.46 -14.64
C ILE A 260 -12.01 -17.64 -15.08
N ALA A 261 -13.25 -17.70 -14.60
CA ALA A 261 -14.29 -18.62 -15.05
C ALA A 261 -15.29 -17.86 -15.92
N LYS A 262 -15.55 -18.38 -17.14
CA LYS A 262 -16.42 -17.78 -18.17
C LYS A 262 -17.65 -18.66 -18.42
N PRO A 263 -18.59 -18.80 -17.47
CA PRO A 263 -19.77 -19.66 -17.62
C PRO A 263 -20.75 -19.16 -18.70
N LEU A 264 -20.71 -17.84 -18.95
CA LEU A 264 -21.60 -17.17 -19.90
C LEU A 264 -20.81 -16.33 -20.91
N LYS A 265 -21.35 -16.04 -22.07
CA LYS A 265 -20.68 -15.24 -23.11
C LYS A 265 -20.30 -13.82 -22.68
N LYS A 266 -21.09 -13.23 -21.78
CA LYS A 266 -20.93 -11.82 -21.37
C LYS A 266 -20.57 -11.64 -19.90
N ILE A 267 -20.57 -12.71 -19.11
CA ILE A 267 -20.31 -12.66 -17.69
C ILE A 267 -19.20 -13.66 -17.36
N SER A 268 -18.17 -13.20 -16.69
CA SER A 268 -17.12 -14.03 -16.11
C SER A 268 -16.94 -13.68 -14.64
N PHE A 269 -16.44 -14.65 -13.89
CA PHE A 269 -16.04 -14.47 -12.50
C PHE A 269 -14.53 -14.55 -12.41
N CYS A 270 -13.93 -13.69 -11.62
CA CYS A 270 -12.50 -13.71 -11.36
C CYS A 270 -12.24 -13.92 -9.87
N PHE A 271 -11.18 -14.67 -9.61
CA PHE A 271 -10.53 -14.76 -8.31
C PHE A 271 -9.09 -14.35 -8.50
N GLU A 272 -8.57 -13.47 -7.64
CA GLU A 272 -7.18 -13.05 -7.66
C GLU A 272 -6.58 -13.23 -6.26
N TYR A 273 -5.39 -13.77 -6.25
CA TYR A 273 -4.50 -13.73 -5.10
C TYR A 273 -3.20 -13.05 -5.49
N SER A 274 -2.70 -12.16 -4.63
CA SER A 274 -1.36 -11.59 -4.80
C SER A 274 -0.67 -11.37 -3.46
N TYR A 275 0.65 -11.36 -3.51
CA TYR A 275 1.52 -11.03 -2.41
C TYR A 275 2.46 -9.89 -2.83
N THR A 276 2.37 -8.78 -2.12
CA THR A 276 3.21 -7.59 -2.30
C THR A 276 4.20 -7.50 -1.16
N PHE A 277 5.44 -7.23 -1.46
CA PHE A 277 6.45 -6.89 -0.47
C PHE A 277 7.37 -5.80 -1.01
N ASN A 278 7.87 -4.95 -0.12
CA ASN A 278 8.96 -4.07 -0.45
C ASN A 278 10.16 -4.32 0.45
N ILE A 279 11.35 -4.24 -0.17
CA ILE A 279 12.60 -4.21 0.56
C ILE A 279 12.66 -2.87 1.29
N ARG A 280 13.05 -2.90 2.57
CA ARG A 280 13.14 -1.71 3.41
C ARG A 280 13.95 -0.61 2.74
N TYR A 281 13.35 0.54 2.53
CA TYR A 281 14.00 1.71 1.97
C TYR A 281 13.95 2.89 2.94
N LYS A 282 15.01 3.71 2.90
CA LYS A 282 15.22 4.80 3.83
C LYS A 282 14.62 6.10 3.31
N GLY A 283 14.12 6.90 4.24
CA GLY A 283 13.57 8.22 4.01
C GLY A 283 14.17 9.25 4.96
N GLU A 284 13.58 10.42 4.94
CA GLU A 284 13.86 11.52 5.84
C GLU A 284 12.70 11.70 6.81
N ILE A 285 13.00 12.22 7.99
CA ILE A 285 12.03 12.51 9.04
C ILE A 285 12.10 13.98 9.44
N ALA A 286 10.94 14.58 9.58
CA ALA A 286 10.80 15.93 10.13
C ALA A 286 9.75 15.92 11.24
N ALA A 287 9.87 16.79 12.20
CA ALA A 287 8.96 16.88 13.32
C ALA A 287 8.38 18.28 13.49
N ASN A 288 7.16 18.33 14.02
CA ASN A 288 6.52 19.54 14.51
C ASN A 288 5.93 19.25 15.89
N ALA A 289 6.54 19.81 16.93
CA ALA A 289 6.14 19.60 18.33
C ALA A 289 5.04 20.56 18.81
N GLU A 290 4.56 21.46 17.95
CA GLU A 290 3.67 22.55 18.36
C GLU A 290 2.36 22.64 17.55
N GLY A 291 1.97 21.54 16.86
CA GLY A 291 0.73 21.42 16.08
C GLY A 291 0.91 21.60 14.56
N GLU A 292 -0.13 21.21 13.80
CA GLU A 292 -0.09 21.13 12.33
C GLU A 292 0.18 22.46 11.61
N GLU A 293 -0.08 23.59 12.23
CA GLU A 293 0.06 24.91 11.60
C GLU A 293 1.51 25.40 11.50
N LYS A 294 2.46 24.73 12.17
CA LYS A 294 3.88 25.11 12.13
C LYS A 294 4.67 24.28 11.13
N PRO A 295 5.72 24.84 10.53
CA PRO A 295 6.54 24.12 9.58
C PRO A 295 7.24 22.92 10.24
N PHE A 296 7.25 21.78 9.57
CA PHE A 296 8.04 20.63 9.99
C PHE A 296 9.54 20.95 9.91
N VAL A 297 10.27 20.58 10.95
CA VAL A 297 11.73 20.79 11.04
C VAL A 297 12.42 19.45 10.81
N LEU A 298 13.27 19.40 9.77
CA LEU A 298 14.06 18.21 9.46
C LEU A 298 14.96 17.81 10.63
N GLN A 299 14.88 16.56 11.04
CA GLN A 299 15.65 16.00 12.15
C GLN A 299 17.01 15.52 11.63
N LYS A 300 18.06 16.33 11.89
CA LYS A 300 19.43 15.96 11.48
C LYS A 300 19.92 14.73 12.24
N GLY A 301 20.57 13.82 11.51
CA GLY A 301 21.08 12.57 12.09
C GLY A 301 20.03 11.51 12.36
N ILE A 302 18.74 11.77 12.02
CA ILE A 302 17.66 10.80 12.10
C ILE A 302 17.19 10.44 10.68
N LYS A 303 16.89 9.17 10.45
CA LYS A 303 16.38 8.64 9.19
C LYS A 303 15.14 7.80 9.46
N SER A 304 14.13 7.93 8.62
CA SER A 304 13.03 6.98 8.58
C SER A 304 13.28 5.84 7.60
N ALA A 305 12.48 4.78 7.70
CA ALA A 305 12.40 3.77 6.67
C ALA A 305 11.05 3.05 6.71
N PHE A 306 10.64 2.54 5.56
CA PHE A 306 9.38 1.86 5.36
C PHE A 306 9.57 0.44 4.82
N GLU A 307 8.75 -0.48 5.30
CA GLU A 307 8.66 -1.87 4.81
C GLU A 307 7.20 -2.31 4.83
N GLN A 308 6.77 -3.08 3.84
CA GLN A 308 5.45 -3.72 3.85
C GLN A 308 5.49 -5.16 3.36
N LYS A 309 4.55 -5.95 3.87
CA LYS A 309 4.25 -7.30 3.41
C LYS A 309 2.74 -7.46 3.42
N MET A 310 2.15 -7.74 2.25
CA MET A 310 0.71 -7.69 2.08
C MET A 310 0.22 -8.83 1.20
N HIS A 311 -0.71 -9.60 1.70
CA HIS A 311 -1.54 -10.52 0.92
C HIS A 311 -2.79 -9.77 0.45
N ASN A 312 -3.20 -10.02 -0.77
CA ASN A 312 -4.46 -9.53 -1.33
C ASN A 312 -5.23 -10.69 -1.91
N PHE A 313 -6.50 -10.79 -1.55
CA PHE A 313 -7.46 -11.74 -2.10
C PHE A 313 -8.62 -10.95 -2.66
N SER A 314 -9.04 -11.23 -3.88
CA SER A 314 -10.25 -10.62 -4.41
C SER A 314 -11.08 -11.59 -5.24
N ILE A 315 -12.37 -11.31 -5.26
CA ILE A 315 -13.32 -11.94 -6.14
C ILE A 315 -14.05 -10.85 -6.92
N GLY A 316 -14.41 -11.13 -8.15
CA GLY A 316 -15.11 -10.16 -8.96
C GLY A 316 -16.03 -10.81 -10.00
N ALA A 317 -17.01 -10.02 -10.42
CA ALA A 317 -17.81 -10.33 -11.60
C ALA A 317 -17.47 -9.31 -12.69
N LYS A 318 -17.17 -9.82 -13.89
CA LYS A 318 -16.82 -9.04 -15.09
C LYS A 318 -17.95 -9.13 -16.10
N TRP A 319 -18.32 -8.01 -16.68
CA TRP A 319 -19.30 -7.90 -17.75
C TRP A 319 -18.63 -7.40 -19.02
N SER A 320 -18.67 -8.22 -20.08
CA SER A 320 -18.23 -7.81 -21.41
C SER A 320 -19.35 -7.00 -22.09
N ILE A 321 -19.04 -5.75 -22.42
CA ILE A 321 -19.99 -4.81 -23.01
C ILE A 321 -19.98 -4.94 -24.55
N PHE A 322 -18.77 -5.14 -25.14
CA PHE A 322 -18.57 -5.28 -26.57
C PHE A 322 -17.73 -6.52 -26.90
#